data_c08bb901407929007c369eca13099956
#
_entry.id   c08bb901407929007c369eca13099956
#
_cell.length_a   1.000
_cell.length_b   1.000
_cell.length_c   1.000
_cell.angle_alpha   90.00
_cell.angle_beta   90.00
_cell.angle_gamma   90.00
#
_symmetry.space_group_name_H-M   'P 1'
#
loop_
_entity.id
_entity.type
_entity.pdbx_description
1 polymer ?
#
loop_
_entity_poly.entity_id
_entity_poly.type
_entity_poly.pdbx_seq_one_letter_code
_entity_poly.pdbx_strand_id
1 'polypeptide(L)'
;MDPAQELEQTMLARQAPMIAAIAQGGSPVQQFYSGTTVFITGGSGFLGKQLLEKLLRSCDIKRVYMLLRQKKGATIQERLASILQDVAYDSLREKQPHFADKIVPVEGDVEELRLGLSDKDWSTLTDEVNVIFHVAATVKFNEPIKKAIFINVRGTREALELGKNCKNFKCFNYTSTAFAHATVSRINSDVCEQFYRSPVPPHLAIDLVQTVHEARLDAITPSLIEGWPNTYTFTKALAEELIRTSAENMPVCIVKPPVVVSSYIEPVPGWIDLKTCFASPIGGIVAIGFGVLHVFLVDNNNPACYAPVDYVNNAIIAASWDTVEQKKRGHSDIPVYTVSTSRHNVKWDYLGKTLRTEGSRFASPMAVWYVYVLETSNNLVYWMLTWLLHYIPGYLIDGILDLLRLRPKGIPRLVDIYKRVYQLSLVYQYFTFNYWNIRDDNLRGMIERMSEQDRAIYNCDVATIDFKEQILVWCIGVRKLIVKDGLKGSVKAYYRQKYFFSILNLIFLVAYGYLIYIVMYLIYYVFTNIVQFIK
;
A
#
# COMPACT_ATOMS: atom_id res chain seq x y z
N MET A 1 32.54 5.27 2.33
CA MET A 1 31.30 4.55 2.65
C MET A 1 30.51 4.35 1.37
N ASP A 2 29.72 3.29 1.24
CA ASP A 2 28.83 3.10 0.09
C ASP A 2 27.70 4.15 0.15
N PRO A 3 27.32 4.79 -0.97
CA PRO A 3 26.24 5.80 -0.97
C PRO A 3 24.92 5.33 -0.36
N ALA A 4 24.60 4.04 -0.51
CA ALA A 4 23.39 3.47 0.07
C ALA A 4 23.47 3.34 1.61
N GLN A 5 24.65 3.03 2.14
CA GLN A 5 24.88 3.01 3.59
C GLN A 5 24.90 4.42 4.17
N GLU A 6 25.46 5.39 3.46
CA GLU A 6 25.48 6.79 3.88
C GLU A 6 24.06 7.36 3.98
N LEU A 7 23.22 7.11 2.97
CA LEU A 7 21.80 7.52 3.01
C LEU A 7 21.07 6.85 4.17
N GLU A 8 21.24 5.55 4.38
CA GLU A 8 20.62 4.84 5.49
C GLU A 8 20.99 5.46 6.84
N GLN A 9 22.30 5.73 7.06
CA GLN A 9 22.76 6.36 8.30
C GLN A 9 22.19 7.76 8.49
N THR A 10 22.09 8.54 7.42
CA THR A 10 21.48 9.87 7.45
C THR A 10 20.01 9.78 7.89
N MET A 11 19.26 8.84 7.33
CA MET A 11 17.84 8.65 7.67
C MET A 11 17.67 8.16 9.12
N LEU A 12 18.53 7.26 9.58
CA LEU A 12 18.50 6.79 10.97
C LEU A 12 18.84 7.93 11.96
N ALA A 13 19.79 8.80 11.61
CA ALA A 13 20.13 9.96 12.44
C ALA A 13 18.95 10.95 12.58
N ARG A 14 18.10 11.08 11.56
CA ARG A 14 16.89 11.93 11.62
C ARG A 14 15.82 11.42 12.59
N GLN A 15 15.92 10.20 13.06
CA GLN A 15 15.01 9.69 14.11
C GLN A 15 15.34 10.27 15.50
N ALA A 16 16.50 10.86 15.71
CA ALA A 16 16.95 11.31 17.02
C ALA A 16 15.99 12.30 17.73
N PRO A 17 15.45 13.34 17.07
CA PRO A 17 14.47 14.26 17.69
C PRO A 17 13.19 13.53 18.13
N MET A 18 12.66 12.63 17.28
CA MET A 18 11.49 11.83 17.59
C MET A 18 11.75 10.89 18.77
N ILE A 19 12.91 10.22 18.80
CA ILE A 19 13.30 9.32 19.90
C ILE A 19 13.41 10.11 21.21
N ALA A 20 14.00 11.29 21.18
CA ALA A 20 14.11 12.17 22.36
C ALA A 20 12.71 12.62 22.84
N ALA A 21 11.83 13.01 21.91
CA ALA A 21 10.46 13.41 22.24
C ALA A 21 9.63 12.24 22.82
N ILE A 22 9.81 11.01 22.30
CA ILE A 22 9.18 9.81 22.86
C ILE A 22 9.68 9.57 24.30
N ALA A 23 10.98 9.65 24.53
CA ALA A 23 11.60 9.41 25.85
C ALA A 23 11.21 10.46 26.89
N GLN A 24 10.99 11.70 26.47
CA GLN A 24 10.48 12.75 27.34
C GLN A 24 9.11 12.39 27.91
N GLY A 25 8.26 11.73 27.14
CA GLY A 25 6.92 11.32 27.54
C GLY A 25 5.96 12.49 27.75
N GLY A 26 4.72 12.15 28.05
CA GLY A 26 3.74 13.14 28.52
C GLY A 26 3.12 14.04 27.45
N SER A 27 3.36 13.80 26.16
CA SER A 27 2.64 14.53 25.12
C SER A 27 1.13 14.24 25.16
N PRO A 28 0.27 15.16 24.69
CA PRO A 28 -1.18 14.95 24.68
C PRO A 28 -1.63 13.63 24.02
N VAL A 29 -1.02 13.26 22.91
CA VAL A 29 -1.32 11.98 22.23
C VAL A 29 -0.83 10.79 23.07
N GLN A 30 0.36 10.86 23.67
CA GLN A 30 0.86 9.80 24.57
C GLN A 30 -0.04 9.63 25.80
N GLN A 31 -0.51 10.73 26.41
CA GLN A 31 -1.44 10.71 27.55
C GLN A 31 -2.78 10.08 27.17
N PHE A 32 -3.30 10.35 25.97
CA PHE A 32 -4.54 9.75 25.48
C PHE A 32 -4.46 8.22 25.46
N TYR A 33 -3.30 7.67 25.02
CA TYR A 33 -3.08 6.23 24.93
C TYR A 33 -2.55 5.58 26.21
N SER A 34 -2.11 6.35 27.20
CA SER A 34 -1.54 5.78 28.43
C SER A 34 -2.55 4.88 29.14
N GLY A 35 -2.11 3.65 29.47
CA GLY A 35 -2.92 2.63 30.12
C GLY A 35 -4.09 2.09 29.29
N THR A 36 -4.18 2.41 27.99
CA THR A 36 -5.29 1.94 27.14
C THR A 36 -5.08 0.51 26.66
N THR A 37 -6.20 -0.18 26.46
CA THR A 37 -6.28 -1.45 25.73
C THR A 37 -6.79 -1.17 24.33
N VAL A 38 -6.06 -1.66 23.32
CA VAL A 38 -6.33 -1.43 21.91
C VAL A 38 -6.74 -2.72 21.21
N PHE A 39 -7.72 -2.67 20.31
CA PHE A 39 -8.06 -3.75 19.41
C PHE A 39 -7.73 -3.38 17.98
N ILE A 40 -6.97 -4.23 17.28
CA ILE A 40 -6.53 -3.99 15.90
C ILE A 40 -7.06 -5.11 15.00
N THR A 41 -7.88 -4.77 14.01
CA THR A 41 -8.15 -5.62 12.87
C THR A 41 -7.17 -5.31 11.75
N GLY A 42 -6.71 -6.33 11.02
CA GLY A 42 -5.72 -6.12 9.96
C GLY A 42 -4.28 -5.93 10.44
N GLY A 43 -3.99 -6.20 11.72
CA GLY A 43 -2.65 -6.07 12.31
C GLY A 43 -1.55 -6.90 11.64
N SER A 44 -1.89 -7.94 10.88
CA SER A 44 -0.94 -8.74 10.10
C SER A 44 -0.59 -8.15 8.72
N GLY A 45 -1.27 -7.09 8.30
CA GLY A 45 -1.04 -6.40 7.02
C GLY A 45 0.04 -5.34 7.10
N PHE A 46 0.32 -4.70 5.96
CA PHE A 46 1.36 -3.67 5.83
C PHE A 46 1.16 -2.49 6.79
N LEU A 47 0.01 -1.82 6.74
CA LEU A 47 -0.30 -0.74 7.69
C LEU A 47 -0.34 -1.24 9.13
N GLY A 48 -1.02 -2.37 9.37
CA GLY A 48 -1.23 -2.86 10.73
C GLY A 48 0.06 -3.23 11.47
N LYS A 49 1.07 -3.77 10.78
CA LYS A 49 2.37 -4.09 11.38
C LYS A 49 3.10 -2.83 11.86
N GLN A 50 3.17 -1.79 11.02
CA GLN A 50 3.85 -0.56 11.39
C GLN A 50 3.03 0.25 12.42
N LEU A 51 1.68 0.20 12.35
CA LEU A 51 0.82 0.78 13.37
C LEU A 51 1.05 0.16 14.74
N LEU A 52 1.11 -1.17 14.81
CA LEU A 52 1.40 -1.91 16.05
C LEU A 52 2.78 -1.54 16.60
N GLU A 53 3.79 -1.52 15.75
CA GLU A 53 5.15 -1.11 16.13
C GLU A 53 5.16 0.32 16.71
N LYS A 54 4.56 1.26 15.98
CA LYS A 54 4.54 2.68 16.39
C LYS A 54 3.82 2.88 17.72
N LEU A 55 2.65 2.27 17.91
CA LEU A 55 1.90 2.36 19.16
C LEU A 55 2.72 1.85 20.36
N LEU A 56 3.33 0.66 20.23
CA LEU A 56 4.11 0.06 21.32
C LEU A 56 5.40 0.81 21.62
N ARG A 57 6.03 1.41 20.60
CA ARG A 57 7.25 2.19 20.77
C ARG A 57 7.01 3.58 21.35
N SER A 58 5.90 4.22 20.98
CA SER A 58 5.67 5.64 21.31
C SER A 58 4.65 5.88 22.43
N CYS A 59 3.84 4.87 22.79
CA CYS A 59 2.78 5.02 23.78
C CYS A 59 2.90 3.96 24.87
N ASP A 60 2.47 4.30 26.09
CA ASP A 60 2.35 3.32 27.20
C ASP A 60 1.02 2.56 27.09
N ILE A 61 0.93 1.67 26.12
CA ILE A 61 -0.23 0.80 25.90
C ILE A 61 -0.26 -0.29 26.96
N LYS A 62 -1.43 -0.51 27.60
CA LYS A 62 -1.64 -1.61 28.54
C LYS A 62 -1.65 -2.96 27.82
N ARG A 63 -2.45 -3.08 26.75
CA ARG A 63 -2.62 -4.32 25.98
C ARG A 63 -3.05 -4.02 24.55
N VAL A 64 -2.63 -4.88 23.61
CA VAL A 64 -3.11 -4.88 22.23
C VAL A 64 -3.73 -6.23 21.93
N TYR A 65 -5.01 -6.26 21.63
CA TYR A 65 -5.68 -7.42 21.05
C TYR A 65 -5.57 -7.34 19.52
N MET A 66 -5.09 -8.40 18.89
CA MET A 66 -4.91 -8.44 17.43
C MET A 66 -5.75 -9.55 16.82
N LEU A 67 -6.73 -9.19 15.98
CA LEU A 67 -7.57 -10.15 15.27
C LEU A 67 -6.76 -10.90 14.21
N LEU A 68 -6.69 -12.22 14.33
CA LEU A 68 -5.96 -13.10 13.43
C LEU A 68 -6.83 -14.26 12.94
N ARG A 69 -6.88 -14.44 11.62
CA ARG A 69 -7.54 -15.61 11.03
C ARG A 69 -6.71 -16.87 11.26
N GLN A 70 -7.35 -17.98 11.49
CA GLN A 70 -6.70 -19.27 11.46
C GLN A 70 -6.19 -19.58 10.03
N LYS A 71 -5.03 -20.19 9.90
CA LYS A 71 -4.50 -20.69 8.64
C LYS A 71 -4.16 -22.17 8.74
N LYS A 72 -4.41 -22.92 7.67
CA LYS A 72 -4.01 -24.35 7.61
C LYS A 72 -2.53 -24.47 7.97
N GLY A 73 -2.23 -25.30 8.99
CA GLY A 73 -0.87 -25.62 9.43
C GLY A 73 -0.19 -24.63 10.37
N ALA A 74 -0.89 -23.61 10.89
CA ALA A 74 -0.32 -22.68 11.87
C ALA A 74 -1.37 -22.15 12.84
N THR A 75 -1.08 -22.22 14.13
CA THR A 75 -1.89 -21.60 15.19
C THR A 75 -1.83 -20.09 15.13
N ILE A 76 -2.78 -19.37 15.79
CA ILE A 76 -2.75 -17.90 15.86
C ILE A 76 -1.51 -17.40 16.60
N GLN A 77 -1.01 -18.15 17.59
CA GLN A 77 0.22 -17.84 18.33
C GLN A 77 1.46 -17.94 17.45
N GLU A 78 1.59 -19.02 16.67
CA GLU A 78 2.69 -19.17 15.69
C GLU A 78 2.63 -18.10 14.60
N ARG A 79 1.42 -17.71 14.19
CA ARG A 79 1.24 -16.60 13.26
C ARG A 79 1.68 -15.27 13.87
N LEU A 80 1.30 -14.99 15.12
CA LEU A 80 1.77 -13.80 15.83
C LEU A 80 3.29 -13.80 15.92
N ALA A 81 3.88 -14.91 16.39
CA ALA A 81 5.34 -15.03 16.49
C ALA A 81 6.03 -14.76 15.13
N SER A 82 5.49 -15.30 14.03
CA SER A 82 6.00 -15.02 12.68
C SER A 82 5.85 -13.56 12.24
N ILE A 83 4.79 -12.87 12.65
CA ILE A 83 4.57 -11.45 12.36
C ILE A 83 5.60 -10.60 13.10
N LEU A 84 5.80 -10.90 14.39
CA LEU A 84 6.72 -10.16 15.25
C LEU A 84 8.20 -10.41 14.91
N GLN A 85 8.53 -11.34 14.01
CA GLN A 85 9.88 -11.53 13.48
C GLN A 85 10.24 -10.54 12.37
N ASP A 86 9.31 -9.71 11.92
CA ASP A 86 9.57 -8.70 10.91
C ASP A 86 10.62 -7.70 11.40
N VAL A 87 11.48 -7.22 10.49
CA VAL A 87 12.55 -6.25 10.79
C VAL A 87 12.01 -4.92 11.31
N ALA A 88 10.74 -4.61 11.06
CA ALA A 88 10.08 -3.44 11.63
C ALA A 88 10.13 -3.44 13.18
N TYR A 89 10.17 -4.61 13.80
CA TYR A 89 10.20 -4.74 15.26
C TYR A 89 11.61 -4.87 15.85
N ASP A 90 12.69 -4.78 15.04
CA ASP A 90 14.06 -4.98 15.54
C ASP A 90 14.43 -3.98 16.65
N SER A 91 14.18 -2.69 16.41
CA SER A 91 14.45 -1.64 17.41
C SER A 91 13.57 -1.80 18.66
N LEU A 92 12.34 -2.27 18.49
CA LEU A 92 11.42 -2.51 19.60
C LEU A 92 11.89 -3.71 20.45
N ARG A 93 12.34 -4.80 19.80
CA ARG A 93 12.93 -5.98 20.49
C ARG A 93 14.17 -5.62 21.30
N GLU A 94 15.02 -4.74 20.74
CA GLU A 94 16.23 -4.31 21.43
C GLU A 94 15.94 -3.43 22.66
N LYS A 95 15.03 -2.47 22.52
CA LYS A 95 14.76 -1.46 23.57
C LYS A 95 13.70 -1.91 24.58
N GLN A 96 12.77 -2.76 24.18
CA GLN A 96 11.64 -3.25 24.98
C GLN A 96 11.49 -4.77 24.78
N PRO A 97 12.40 -5.61 25.33
CA PRO A 97 12.41 -7.07 25.05
C PRO A 97 11.07 -7.77 25.36
N HIS A 98 10.29 -7.23 26.28
CA HIS A 98 8.99 -7.77 26.73
C HIS A 98 7.78 -7.15 26.00
N PHE A 99 7.97 -6.40 24.91
CA PHE A 99 6.85 -5.76 24.19
C PHE A 99 5.81 -6.78 23.70
N ALA A 100 6.25 -7.98 23.37
CA ALA A 100 5.37 -9.05 22.87
C ALA A 100 4.35 -9.51 23.93
N ASP A 101 4.66 -9.38 25.23
CA ASP A 101 3.77 -9.77 26.33
C ASP A 101 2.51 -8.89 26.39
N LYS A 102 2.57 -7.70 25.82
CA LYS A 102 1.43 -6.79 25.68
C LYS A 102 0.47 -7.19 24.54
N ILE A 103 0.84 -8.12 23.65
CA ILE A 103 0.09 -8.45 22.44
C ILE A 103 -0.63 -9.79 22.62
N VAL A 104 -1.94 -9.77 22.53
CA VAL A 104 -2.80 -10.96 22.63
C VAL A 104 -3.44 -11.24 21.28
N PRO A 105 -3.11 -12.35 20.62
CA PRO A 105 -3.81 -12.73 19.39
C PRO A 105 -5.20 -13.26 19.73
N VAL A 106 -6.20 -12.78 19.00
CA VAL A 106 -7.60 -13.23 19.11
C VAL A 106 -7.99 -13.87 17.78
N GLU A 107 -8.56 -15.07 17.87
CA GLU A 107 -9.03 -15.79 16.70
C GLU A 107 -10.31 -15.16 16.14
N GLY A 108 -10.35 -14.92 14.81
CA GLY A 108 -11.54 -14.43 14.15
C GLY A 108 -11.27 -14.00 12.71
N ASP A 109 -12.32 -13.63 12.02
CA ASP A 109 -12.28 -13.15 10.62
C ASP A 109 -13.28 -12.01 10.43
N VAL A 110 -12.82 -10.92 9.84
CA VAL A 110 -13.68 -9.77 9.53
C VAL A 110 -14.80 -10.10 8.52
N GLU A 111 -14.66 -11.21 7.78
CA GLU A 111 -15.69 -11.72 6.87
C GLU A 111 -16.87 -12.37 7.61
N GLU A 112 -16.70 -12.75 8.87
CA GLU A 112 -17.70 -13.46 9.66
C GLU A 112 -18.55 -12.52 10.53
N LEU A 113 -19.75 -12.98 10.88
CA LEU A 113 -20.59 -12.28 11.86
C LEU A 113 -19.89 -12.22 13.21
N ARG A 114 -20.07 -11.12 13.94
CA ARG A 114 -19.37 -10.82 15.20
C ARG A 114 -17.84 -10.99 15.06
N LEU A 115 -17.28 -10.76 13.84
CA LEU A 115 -15.86 -10.94 13.51
C LEU A 115 -15.36 -12.38 13.72
N GLY A 116 -16.24 -13.38 13.75
CA GLY A 116 -15.89 -14.77 14.06
C GLY A 116 -15.38 -15.00 15.49
N LEU A 117 -15.64 -14.06 16.40
CA LEU A 117 -15.19 -14.12 17.80
C LEU A 117 -16.01 -15.13 18.61
N SER A 118 -15.35 -15.87 19.51
CA SER A 118 -16.03 -16.65 20.52
C SER A 118 -16.78 -15.73 21.51
N ASP A 119 -17.81 -16.25 22.21
CA ASP A 119 -18.50 -15.48 23.25
C ASP A 119 -17.57 -15.01 24.37
N LYS A 120 -16.57 -15.82 24.71
CA LYS A 120 -15.54 -15.48 25.68
C LYS A 120 -14.70 -14.29 25.20
N ASP A 121 -14.20 -14.34 23.96
CA ASP A 121 -13.38 -13.27 23.39
C ASP A 121 -14.19 -11.99 23.21
N TRP A 122 -15.44 -12.12 22.77
CA TRP A 122 -16.35 -10.98 22.68
C TRP A 122 -16.53 -10.30 24.04
N SER A 123 -16.84 -11.07 25.10
CA SER A 123 -16.99 -10.52 26.45
C SER A 123 -15.69 -9.86 26.93
N THR A 124 -14.54 -10.51 26.73
CA THR A 124 -13.25 -9.95 27.12
C THR A 124 -12.97 -8.62 26.40
N LEU A 125 -13.20 -8.56 25.08
CA LEU A 125 -12.96 -7.37 24.29
C LEU A 125 -13.89 -6.22 24.69
N THR A 126 -15.19 -6.51 24.91
CA THR A 126 -16.15 -5.48 25.34
C THR A 126 -15.87 -4.95 26.73
N ASP A 127 -15.26 -5.75 27.59
CA ASP A 127 -14.88 -5.32 28.95
C ASP A 127 -13.58 -4.49 28.99
N GLU A 128 -12.60 -4.82 28.14
CA GLU A 128 -11.25 -4.25 28.25
C GLU A 128 -10.91 -3.19 27.20
N VAL A 129 -11.49 -3.25 25.98
CA VAL A 129 -11.05 -2.42 24.86
C VAL A 129 -11.51 -0.97 25.01
N ASN A 130 -10.56 -0.06 24.81
CA ASN A 130 -10.80 1.39 24.80
C ASN A 130 -10.77 1.99 23.40
N VAL A 131 -9.87 1.52 22.52
CA VAL A 131 -9.67 2.05 21.17
C VAL A 131 -9.67 0.91 20.16
N ILE A 132 -10.43 1.07 19.09
CA ILE A 132 -10.46 0.12 17.97
C ILE A 132 -9.82 0.77 16.75
N PHE A 133 -8.81 0.12 16.19
CA PHE A 133 -8.27 0.42 14.85
C PHE A 133 -8.77 -0.61 13.85
N HIS A 134 -9.73 -0.21 13.03
CA HIS A 134 -10.26 -1.07 11.98
C HIS A 134 -9.52 -0.80 10.66
N VAL A 135 -8.40 -1.53 10.48
CA VAL A 135 -7.50 -1.41 9.32
C VAL A 135 -7.72 -2.54 8.31
N ALA A 136 -8.39 -3.62 8.75
CA ALA A 136 -8.64 -4.78 7.90
C ALA A 136 -9.52 -4.42 6.70
N ALA A 137 -9.06 -4.82 5.51
CA ALA A 137 -9.80 -4.72 4.26
C ALA A 137 -9.25 -5.70 3.22
N THR A 138 -10.07 -6.11 2.25
CA THR A 138 -9.53 -6.58 0.98
C THR A 138 -9.23 -5.36 0.11
N VAL A 139 -8.00 -5.30 -0.40
CA VAL A 139 -7.52 -4.22 -1.28
C VAL A 139 -7.40 -4.68 -2.74
N LYS A 140 -7.91 -5.87 -3.05
CA LYS A 140 -7.93 -6.40 -4.41
C LYS A 140 -9.00 -5.69 -5.22
N PHE A 141 -8.61 -5.05 -6.30
CA PHE A 141 -9.51 -4.26 -7.15
C PHE A 141 -10.53 -5.11 -7.92
N ASN A 142 -10.18 -6.37 -8.17
CA ASN A 142 -11.03 -7.36 -8.84
C ASN A 142 -11.58 -8.44 -7.86
N GLU A 143 -11.67 -8.15 -6.56
CA GLU A 143 -12.33 -9.07 -5.63
C GLU A 143 -13.81 -9.22 -6.01
N PRO A 144 -14.39 -10.44 -6.03
CA PRO A 144 -15.82 -10.63 -6.24
C PRO A 144 -16.63 -9.75 -5.28
N ILE A 145 -17.69 -9.11 -5.79
CA ILE A 145 -18.46 -8.11 -5.04
C ILE A 145 -18.99 -8.64 -3.71
N LYS A 146 -19.42 -9.91 -3.67
CA LYS A 146 -19.89 -10.60 -2.46
C LYS A 146 -18.83 -10.57 -1.37
N LYS A 147 -17.63 -11.01 -1.70
CA LYS A 147 -16.52 -11.07 -0.76
C LYS A 147 -16.04 -9.68 -0.36
N ALA A 148 -15.97 -8.74 -1.31
CA ALA A 148 -15.61 -7.35 -1.04
C ALA A 148 -16.58 -6.68 -0.06
N ILE A 149 -17.89 -6.89 -0.21
CA ILE A 149 -18.92 -6.35 0.71
C ILE A 149 -18.84 -7.05 2.07
N PHE A 150 -18.64 -8.36 2.14
CA PHE A 150 -18.53 -9.04 3.42
C PHE A 150 -17.31 -8.55 4.23
N ILE A 151 -16.17 -8.40 3.60
CA ILE A 151 -14.96 -7.95 4.28
C ILE A 151 -15.02 -6.45 4.60
N ASN A 152 -15.29 -5.59 3.61
CA ASN A 152 -15.11 -4.16 3.74
C ASN A 152 -16.33 -3.43 4.32
N VAL A 153 -17.54 -3.96 4.14
CA VAL A 153 -18.78 -3.30 4.59
C VAL A 153 -19.34 -4.02 5.82
N ARG A 154 -19.66 -5.33 5.72
CA ARG A 154 -20.18 -6.08 6.86
C ARG A 154 -19.16 -6.18 7.98
N GLY A 155 -17.89 -6.45 7.65
CA GLY A 155 -16.81 -6.47 8.64
C GLY A 155 -16.66 -5.14 9.39
N THR A 156 -16.85 -4.00 8.70
CA THR A 156 -16.89 -2.68 9.36
C THR A 156 -18.09 -2.55 10.29
N ARG A 157 -19.27 -3.06 9.89
CA ARG A 157 -20.44 -3.10 10.76
C ARG A 157 -20.17 -3.89 12.04
N GLU A 158 -19.64 -5.10 11.90
CA GLU A 158 -19.35 -5.97 13.05
C GLU A 158 -18.29 -5.36 14.00
N ALA A 159 -17.28 -4.69 13.44
CA ALA A 159 -16.28 -3.99 14.24
C ALA A 159 -16.87 -2.76 14.97
N LEU A 160 -17.78 -2.03 14.32
CA LEU A 160 -18.49 -0.91 14.94
C LEU A 160 -19.41 -1.39 16.07
N GLU A 161 -20.13 -2.50 15.85
CA GLU A 161 -20.97 -3.12 16.88
C GLU A 161 -20.14 -3.59 18.10
N LEU A 162 -18.95 -4.14 17.89
CA LEU A 162 -18.03 -4.42 19.01
C LEU A 162 -17.74 -3.13 19.81
N GLY A 163 -17.41 -2.04 19.13
CA GLY A 163 -17.14 -0.75 19.74
C GLY A 163 -18.32 -0.19 20.55
N LYS A 164 -19.55 -0.33 20.04
CA LYS A 164 -20.78 0.07 20.77
C LYS A 164 -20.98 -0.69 22.09
N ASN A 165 -20.51 -1.92 22.13
CA ASN A 165 -20.64 -2.79 23.31
C ASN A 165 -19.47 -2.65 24.31
N CYS A 166 -18.41 -1.89 23.97
CA CYS A 166 -17.28 -1.68 24.87
C CYS A 166 -17.63 -0.74 26.03
N LYS A 167 -17.39 -1.19 27.28
CA LYS A 167 -17.75 -0.47 28.51
C LYS A 167 -17.00 0.86 28.68
N ASN A 168 -15.72 0.89 28.35
CA ASN A 168 -14.82 2.03 28.56
C ASN A 168 -14.29 2.57 27.22
N PHE A 169 -15.18 2.71 26.26
CA PHE A 169 -14.84 3.05 24.90
C PHE A 169 -14.37 4.51 24.75
N LYS A 170 -13.26 4.72 24.04
CA LYS A 170 -12.69 6.05 23.76
C LYS A 170 -12.83 6.44 22.29
N CYS A 171 -12.47 5.54 21.33
CA CYS A 171 -12.49 5.90 19.92
C CYS A 171 -12.53 4.68 18.99
N PHE A 172 -13.30 4.79 17.90
CA PHE A 172 -13.24 3.90 16.73
C PHE A 172 -12.55 4.62 15.57
N ASN A 173 -11.41 4.10 15.15
CA ASN A 173 -10.66 4.63 14.03
C ASN A 173 -10.82 3.70 12.81
N TYR A 174 -11.46 4.20 11.78
CA TYR A 174 -11.66 3.49 10.52
C TYR A 174 -10.66 3.94 9.46
N THR A 175 -9.93 2.99 8.89
CA THR A 175 -9.04 3.26 7.76
C THR A 175 -9.78 3.02 6.44
N SER A 176 -10.12 4.12 5.76
CA SER A 176 -10.71 4.11 4.42
C SER A 176 -9.63 4.24 3.33
N THR A 177 -9.91 4.99 2.28
CA THR A 177 -8.94 5.36 1.25
C THR A 177 -9.29 6.74 0.67
N ALA A 178 -8.28 7.52 0.30
CA ALA A 178 -8.46 8.79 -0.40
C ALA A 178 -9.24 8.62 -1.72
N PHE A 179 -9.24 7.41 -2.26
CA PHE A 179 -9.90 7.07 -3.53
C PHE A 179 -11.33 6.53 -3.38
N ALA A 180 -11.91 6.47 -2.16
CA ALA A 180 -13.29 5.98 -1.96
C ALA A 180 -14.31 6.74 -2.81
N HIS A 181 -14.10 8.04 -3.03
CA HIS A 181 -14.96 8.89 -3.85
C HIS A 181 -14.25 9.50 -5.07
N ALA A 182 -13.13 8.92 -5.49
CA ALA A 182 -12.46 9.24 -6.74
C ALA A 182 -13.20 8.62 -7.93
N THR A 183 -14.44 9.05 -8.14
CA THR A 183 -15.35 8.57 -9.18
C THR A 183 -15.14 9.26 -10.51
N VAL A 184 -15.68 8.69 -11.58
CA VAL A 184 -15.64 9.29 -12.94
C VAL A 184 -16.22 10.72 -12.94
N SER A 185 -17.32 10.94 -12.21
CA SER A 185 -17.99 12.25 -12.12
C SER A 185 -17.18 13.32 -11.40
N ARG A 186 -16.12 12.94 -10.67
CA ARG A 186 -15.23 13.87 -9.92
C ARG A 186 -13.82 13.98 -10.50
N ILE A 187 -13.58 13.43 -11.67
CA ILE A 187 -12.29 13.64 -12.36
C ILE A 187 -12.08 15.14 -12.55
N ASN A 188 -10.88 15.62 -12.26
CA ASN A 188 -10.47 17.05 -12.28
C ASN A 188 -11.26 17.95 -11.30
N SER A 189 -11.83 17.38 -10.23
CA SER A 189 -12.57 18.11 -9.22
C SER A 189 -12.01 17.83 -7.81
N ASP A 190 -12.48 18.63 -6.84
CA ASP A 190 -12.12 18.44 -5.44
C ASP A 190 -12.80 17.20 -4.85
N VAL A 191 -12.02 16.42 -4.09
CA VAL A 191 -12.50 15.38 -3.18
C VAL A 191 -12.18 15.85 -1.77
N CYS A 192 -13.22 16.38 -1.08
CA CYS A 192 -13.07 16.96 0.24
C CYS A 192 -13.18 15.92 1.36
N GLU A 193 -12.76 16.31 2.56
CA GLU A 193 -12.83 15.52 3.80
C GLU A 193 -14.23 15.59 4.41
N GLN A 194 -15.19 15.02 3.70
CA GLN A 194 -16.60 15.01 4.06
C GLN A 194 -17.26 13.69 3.65
N PHE A 195 -18.45 13.43 4.13
CA PHE A 195 -19.26 12.34 3.65
C PHE A 195 -19.91 12.69 2.31
N TYR A 196 -19.93 11.72 1.42
CA TYR A 196 -20.62 11.78 0.13
C TYR A 196 -21.76 10.78 0.10
N ARG A 197 -22.78 11.07 -0.69
CA ARG A 197 -23.91 10.16 -0.87
C ARG A 197 -23.43 8.79 -1.35
N SER A 198 -23.85 7.75 -0.66
CA SER A 198 -23.60 6.37 -1.03
C SER A 198 -24.38 6.00 -2.30
N PRO A 199 -23.78 5.20 -3.20
CA PRO A 199 -24.47 4.72 -4.40
C PRO A 199 -25.65 3.78 -4.07
N VAL A 200 -25.51 3.00 -2.99
CA VAL A 200 -26.53 2.07 -2.48
C VAL A 200 -26.52 2.13 -0.95
N PRO A 201 -27.66 2.04 -0.26
CA PRO A 201 -27.68 1.89 1.19
C PRO A 201 -26.88 0.67 1.64
N PRO A 202 -25.94 0.80 2.60
CA PRO A 202 -25.02 -0.29 2.98
C PRO A 202 -25.72 -1.56 3.44
N HIS A 203 -26.84 -1.45 4.18
CA HIS A 203 -27.60 -2.59 4.64
C HIS A 203 -28.21 -3.38 3.46
N LEU A 204 -28.77 -2.69 2.46
CA LEU A 204 -29.30 -3.34 1.26
C LEU A 204 -28.20 -4.01 0.44
N ALA A 205 -26.99 -3.42 0.39
CA ALA A 205 -25.85 -4.05 -0.28
C ALA A 205 -25.43 -5.35 0.43
N ILE A 206 -25.44 -5.38 1.77
CA ILE A 206 -25.16 -6.59 2.56
C ILE A 206 -26.24 -7.64 2.30
N ASP A 207 -27.54 -7.28 2.37
CA ASP A 207 -28.66 -8.19 2.16
C ASP A 207 -28.67 -8.77 0.74
N LEU A 208 -28.37 -7.93 -0.25
CA LEU A 208 -28.25 -8.35 -1.65
C LEU A 208 -27.22 -9.47 -1.82
N VAL A 209 -26.02 -9.31 -1.29
CA VAL A 209 -24.94 -10.29 -1.46
C VAL A 209 -25.12 -11.54 -0.59
N GLN A 210 -25.94 -11.47 0.47
CA GLN A 210 -26.33 -12.62 1.28
C GLN A 210 -27.36 -13.49 0.57
N THR A 211 -28.30 -12.89 -0.15
CA THR A 211 -29.47 -13.57 -0.70
C THR A 211 -29.33 -13.98 -2.16
N VAL A 212 -28.56 -13.21 -2.95
CA VAL A 212 -28.40 -13.45 -4.38
C VAL A 212 -27.23 -14.40 -4.67
N HIS A 213 -27.46 -15.34 -5.58
CA HIS A 213 -26.43 -16.29 -6.01
C HIS A 213 -25.25 -15.60 -6.69
N GLU A 214 -24.03 -16.06 -6.45
CA GLU A 214 -22.77 -15.44 -6.87
C GLU A 214 -22.69 -15.13 -8.36
N ALA A 215 -23.09 -16.08 -9.23
CA ALA A 215 -23.07 -15.86 -10.68
C ALA A 215 -23.99 -14.70 -11.14
N ARG A 216 -25.10 -14.45 -10.42
CA ARG A 216 -25.98 -13.31 -10.70
C ARG A 216 -25.38 -12.01 -10.18
N LEU A 217 -24.73 -12.06 -9.02
CA LEU A 217 -24.01 -10.92 -8.46
C LEU A 217 -22.90 -10.48 -9.42
N ASP A 218 -22.11 -11.41 -9.96
CA ASP A 218 -21.06 -11.12 -10.93
C ASP A 218 -21.62 -10.45 -12.19
N ALA A 219 -22.78 -10.92 -12.67
CA ALA A 219 -23.44 -10.36 -13.85
C ALA A 219 -23.94 -8.91 -13.64
N ILE A 220 -24.43 -8.56 -12.45
CA ILE A 220 -24.93 -7.21 -12.15
C ILE A 220 -23.83 -6.27 -11.59
N THR A 221 -22.67 -6.79 -11.19
CA THR A 221 -21.60 -6.00 -10.58
C THR A 221 -21.21 -4.79 -11.41
N PRO A 222 -21.03 -4.85 -12.75
CA PRO A 222 -20.69 -3.68 -13.54
C PRO A 222 -21.69 -2.52 -13.40
N SER A 223 -22.99 -2.82 -13.38
CA SER A 223 -24.05 -1.81 -13.18
C SER A 223 -24.13 -1.34 -11.73
N LEU A 224 -23.87 -2.24 -10.77
CA LEU A 224 -23.93 -1.91 -9.33
C LEU A 224 -22.85 -0.91 -8.93
N ILE A 225 -21.65 -1.05 -9.49
CA ILE A 225 -20.49 -0.19 -9.19
C ILE A 225 -20.33 0.96 -10.19
N GLU A 226 -21.34 1.22 -11.03
CA GLU A 226 -21.26 2.28 -12.05
C GLU A 226 -20.75 3.60 -11.46
N GLY A 227 -19.76 4.22 -12.12
CA GLY A 227 -19.08 5.43 -11.65
C GLY A 227 -17.88 5.17 -10.73
N TRP A 228 -17.72 3.97 -10.18
CA TRP A 228 -16.52 3.54 -9.44
C TRP A 228 -15.62 2.63 -10.30
N PRO A 229 -14.29 2.76 -10.21
CA PRO A 229 -13.39 1.99 -11.06
C PRO A 229 -13.30 0.50 -10.69
N ASN A 230 -13.69 0.12 -9.48
CA ASN A 230 -13.55 -1.24 -8.96
C ASN A 230 -14.35 -1.47 -7.67
N THR A 231 -14.48 -2.75 -7.29
CA THR A 231 -15.21 -3.18 -6.09
C THR A 231 -14.58 -2.68 -4.78
N TYR A 232 -13.25 -2.44 -4.77
CA TYR A 232 -12.56 -1.92 -3.58
C TYR A 232 -13.02 -0.51 -3.22
N THR A 233 -12.89 0.44 -4.15
CA THR A 233 -13.27 1.85 -3.89
C THR A 233 -14.77 1.98 -3.65
N PHE A 234 -15.58 1.22 -4.36
CA PHE A 234 -17.02 1.15 -4.15
C PHE A 234 -17.38 0.68 -2.72
N THR A 235 -16.78 -0.43 -2.26
CA THR A 235 -17.08 -0.95 -0.91
C THR A 235 -16.51 -0.06 0.20
N LYS A 236 -15.42 0.67 -0.04
CA LYS A 236 -14.92 1.68 0.90
C LYS A 236 -15.89 2.86 1.02
N ALA A 237 -16.49 3.31 -0.10
CA ALA A 237 -17.54 4.34 -0.06
C ALA A 237 -18.79 3.86 0.71
N LEU A 238 -19.21 2.60 0.52
CA LEU A 238 -20.31 2.02 1.30
C LEU A 238 -20.00 1.96 2.80
N ALA A 239 -18.76 1.59 3.16
CA ALA A 239 -18.36 1.51 4.57
C ALA A 239 -18.28 2.89 5.25
N GLU A 240 -17.90 3.95 4.54
CA GLU A 240 -17.99 5.32 5.05
C GLU A 240 -19.44 5.70 5.36
N GLU A 241 -20.39 5.39 4.46
CA GLU A 241 -21.81 5.64 4.68
C GLU A 241 -22.38 4.80 5.83
N LEU A 242 -21.95 3.54 5.94
CA LEU A 242 -22.34 2.69 7.07
C LEU A 242 -21.95 3.34 8.41
N ILE A 243 -20.72 3.84 8.50
CA ILE A 243 -20.24 4.54 9.71
C ILE A 243 -21.08 5.79 9.96
N ARG A 244 -21.30 6.62 8.95
CA ARG A 244 -22.10 7.85 9.06
C ARG A 244 -23.51 7.58 9.62
N THR A 245 -24.14 6.50 9.18
CA THR A 245 -25.53 6.16 9.54
C THR A 245 -25.66 5.32 10.81
N SER A 246 -24.57 4.66 11.23
CA SER A 246 -24.63 3.67 12.33
C SER A 246 -23.78 4.03 13.54
N ALA A 247 -22.89 5.03 13.46
CA ALA A 247 -22.00 5.36 14.58
C ALA A 247 -22.71 6.09 15.74
N GLU A 248 -23.90 6.63 15.51
CA GLU A 248 -24.66 7.36 16.54
C GLU A 248 -23.82 8.44 17.23
N ASN A 249 -23.75 8.40 18.58
CA ASN A 249 -22.96 9.33 19.38
C ASN A 249 -21.55 8.82 19.73
N MET A 250 -21.07 7.76 19.05
CA MET A 250 -19.73 7.22 19.34
C MET A 250 -18.64 8.21 18.90
N PRO A 251 -17.50 8.26 19.60
CA PRO A 251 -16.30 8.90 19.07
C PRO A 251 -15.71 8.05 17.93
N VAL A 252 -15.93 8.49 16.71
CA VAL A 252 -15.48 7.80 15.48
C VAL A 252 -14.74 8.76 14.59
N CYS A 253 -13.66 8.33 13.96
CA CYS A 253 -13.00 9.05 12.88
C CYS A 253 -12.74 8.14 11.68
N ILE A 254 -12.62 8.78 10.51
CA ILE A 254 -12.23 8.13 9.27
C ILE A 254 -10.90 8.71 8.83
N VAL A 255 -9.89 7.85 8.65
CA VAL A 255 -8.61 8.24 8.04
C VAL A 255 -8.53 7.68 6.63
N LYS A 256 -8.20 8.52 5.67
CA LYS A 256 -8.20 8.21 4.22
C LYS A 256 -6.79 8.29 3.65
N PRO A 257 -6.02 7.18 3.66
CA PRO A 257 -4.70 7.14 3.03
C PRO A 257 -4.79 7.18 1.49
N PRO A 258 -3.78 7.76 0.82
CA PRO A 258 -3.57 7.60 -0.62
C PRO A 258 -2.95 6.23 -0.93
N VAL A 259 -2.23 6.07 -2.04
CA VAL A 259 -1.38 4.89 -2.26
C VAL A 259 -0.29 4.87 -1.19
N VAL A 260 -0.34 3.86 -0.30
CA VAL A 260 0.64 3.76 0.78
C VAL A 260 1.90 3.08 0.26
N VAL A 261 3.04 3.73 0.48
CA VAL A 261 4.35 3.26 0.04
C VAL A 261 5.25 2.94 1.25
N SER A 262 6.50 2.50 0.99
CA SER A 262 7.46 2.19 2.05
C SER A 262 7.65 3.35 3.02
N SER A 263 8.07 3.05 4.25
CA SER A 263 8.37 4.08 5.25
C SER A 263 9.42 5.06 4.75
N TYR A 264 9.30 6.31 5.16
CA TYR A 264 10.30 7.34 4.86
C TYR A 264 11.38 7.35 5.92
N ILE A 265 11.00 7.47 7.20
CA ILE A 265 11.93 7.61 8.31
C ILE A 265 11.89 6.41 9.25
N GLU A 266 10.70 5.94 9.67
CA GLU A 266 10.52 5.04 10.81
C GLU A 266 9.62 3.82 10.54
N PRO A 267 9.85 2.70 11.24
CA PRO A 267 10.94 2.42 12.19
C PRO A 267 12.27 2.14 11.47
N VAL A 268 12.19 1.65 10.23
CA VAL A 268 13.34 1.33 9.37
C VAL A 268 13.15 2.08 8.05
N PRO A 269 14.05 2.98 7.65
CA PRO A 269 13.95 3.69 6.38
C PRO A 269 13.78 2.74 5.20
N GLY A 270 12.78 3.00 4.36
CA GLY A 270 12.44 2.16 3.22
C GLY A 270 11.76 0.83 3.57
N TRP A 271 11.31 0.63 4.82
CA TRP A 271 10.63 -0.61 5.20
C TRP A 271 9.35 -0.82 4.38
N ILE A 272 9.17 -2.07 3.96
CA ILE A 272 8.02 -2.53 3.21
C ILE A 272 7.71 -3.97 3.59
N ASP A 273 6.42 -4.30 3.69
CA ASP A 273 6.02 -5.70 3.88
C ASP A 273 6.13 -6.48 2.57
N LEU A 274 7.05 -7.45 2.54
CA LEU A 274 7.35 -8.22 1.33
C LEU A 274 6.15 -9.00 0.78
N LYS A 275 5.22 -9.43 1.65
CA LYS A 275 4.06 -10.23 1.23
C LYS A 275 3.03 -9.40 0.46
N THR A 276 2.94 -8.11 0.76
CA THR A 276 2.00 -7.18 0.12
C THR A 276 2.65 -6.35 -1.00
N CYS A 277 3.98 -6.21 -0.98
CA CYS A 277 4.77 -5.41 -1.91
C CYS A 277 4.54 -5.79 -3.38
N PHE A 278 4.62 -7.09 -3.71
CA PHE A 278 4.54 -7.57 -5.10
C PHE A 278 3.17 -7.40 -5.76
N ALA A 279 2.12 -7.13 -4.97
CA ALA A 279 0.78 -6.82 -5.47
C ALA A 279 0.51 -5.29 -5.56
N SER A 280 1.50 -4.46 -5.27
CA SER A 280 1.43 -3.00 -5.24
C SER A 280 2.30 -2.38 -6.36
N PRO A 281 2.15 -1.07 -6.65
CA PRO A 281 3.03 -0.35 -7.59
C PRO A 281 4.52 -0.48 -7.28
N ILE A 282 4.89 -0.74 -6.02
CA ILE A 282 6.28 -0.93 -5.59
C ILE A 282 6.90 -2.19 -6.23
N GLY A 283 6.11 -3.24 -6.45
CA GLY A 283 6.58 -4.42 -7.19
C GLY A 283 7.07 -4.07 -8.60
N GLY A 284 6.40 -3.11 -9.27
CA GLY A 284 6.85 -2.56 -10.56
C GLY A 284 8.20 -1.84 -10.44
N ILE A 285 8.38 -1.01 -9.41
CA ILE A 285 9.65 -0.30 -9.15
C ILE A 285 10.80 -1.28 -8.88
N VAL A 286 10.53 -2.34 -8.13
CA VAL A 286 11.51 -3.43 -7.91
C VAL A 286 11.90 -4.06 -9.24
N ALA A 287 10.93 -4.43 -10.08
CA ALA A 287 11.19 -5.06 -11.36
C ALA A 287 11.97 -4.14 -12.32
N ILE A 288 11.71 -2.82 -12.30
CA ILE A 288 12.50 -1.81 -13.03
C ILE A 288 13.93 -1.78 -12.49
N GLY A 289 14.11 -1.70 -11.18
CA GLY A 289 15.44 -1.61 -10.53
C GLY A 289 16.33 -2.84 -10.77
N PHE A 290 15.73 -3.99 -11.05
CA PHE A 290 16.44 -5.20 -11.47
C PHE A 290 16.70 -5.26 -12.99
N GLY A 291 16.15 -4.34 -13.78
CA GLY A 291 16.24 -4.39 -15.24
C GLY A 291 15.38 -5.49 -15.85
N VAL A 292 14.26 -5.84 -15.22
CA VAL A 292 13.31 -6.84 -15.71
C VAL A 292 12.11 -6.17 -16.38
N LEU A 293 11.64 -5.04 -15.87
CA LEU A 293 10.52 -4.28 -16.43
C LEU A 293 11.01 -3.06 -17.18
N HIS A 294 10.60 -2.92 -18.44
CA HIS A 294 11.08 -1.88 -19.36
C HIS A 294 9.99 -0.97 -19.92
N VAL A 295 8.72 -1.26 -19.65
CA VAL A 295 7.59 -0.44 -20.13
C VAL A 295 6.59 -0.26 -19.00
N PHE A 296 6.11 0.98 -18.84
CA PHE A 296 5.13 1.33 -17.82
C PHE A 296 4.00 2.17 -18.41
N LEU A 297 2.75 1.80 -18.07
CA LEU A 297 1.55 2.48 -18.52
C LEU A 297 1.17 3.58 -17.54
N VAL A 298 1.42 4.83 -17.90
CA VAL A 298 1.21 5.98 -17.01
C VAL A 298 1.08 7.27 -17.83
N ASP A 299 0.25 8.19 -17.35
CA ASP A 299 0.30 9.58 -17.82
C ASP A 299 1.24 10.39 -16.92
N ASN A 300 2.40 10.69 -17.45
CA ASN A 300 3.48 11.40 -16.76
C ASN A 300 3.11 12.82 -16.31
N ASN A 301 2.08 13.42 -16.88
CA ASN A 301 1.63 14.77 -16.53
C ASN A 301 0.75 14.79 -15.30
N ASN A 302 0.15 13.66 -14.93
CA ASN A 302 -0.74 13.57 -13.79
C ASN A 302 0.02 13.54 -12.45
N PRO A 303 -0.53 14.19 -11.40
CA PRO A 303 -0.01 14.06 -10.06
C PRO A 303 -0.09 12.63 -9.53
N ALA A 304 0.96 12.20 -8.85
CA ALA A 304 1.02 10.93 -8.14
C ALA A 304 0.58 11.14 -6.68
N CYS A 305 -0.51 10.51 -6.27
CA CYS A 305 -1.01 10.63 -4.90
C CYS A 305 -0.58 9.41 -4.10
N TYR A 306 0.54 9.54 -3.35
CA TYR A 306 1.08 8.50 -2.48
C TYR A 306 1.68 9.08 -1.20
N ALA A 307 1.72 8.28 -0.12
CA ALA A 307 2.34 8.69 1.13
C ALA A 307 3.07 7.54 1.81
N PRO A 308 4.15 7.80 2.58
CA PRO A 308 4.84 6.80 3.36
C PRO A 308 3.96 6.21 4.45
N VAL A 309 4.14 4.93 4.74
CA VAL A 309 3.34 4.19 5.74
C VAL A 309 3.47 4.78 7.15
N ASP A 310 4.64 5.30 7.50
CA ASP A 310 4.88 5.95 8.79
C ASP A 310 4.07 7.25 8.94
N TYR A 311 3.98 8.09 7.92
CA TYR A 311 3.14 9.29 7.93
C TYR A 311 1.65 8.95 8.00
N VAL A 312 1.22 7.91 7.29
CA VAL A 312 -0.16 7.42 7.33
C VAL A 312 -0.53 6.92 8.73
N ASN A 313 0.32 6.10 9.35
CA ASN A 313 0.02 5.58 10.68
C ASN A 313 0.16 6.64 11.77
N ASN A 314 1.04 7.61 11.62
CA ASN A 314 1.09 8.77 12.50
C ASN A 314 -0.24 9.56 12.45
N ALA A 315 -0.81 9.75 11.25
CA ALA A 315 -2.14 10.35 11.09
C ALA A 315 -3.23 9.50 11.74
N ILE A 316 -3.20 8.16 11.58
CA ILE A 316 -4.16 7.24 12.20
C ILE A 316 -4.11 7.36 13.74
N ILE A 317 -2.92 7.39 14.32
CA ILE A 317 -2.76 7.51 15.77
C ILE A 317 -3.26 8.87 16.27
N ALA A 318 -2.81 9.96 15.66
CA ALA A 318 -3.19 11.31 16.06
C ALA A 318 -4.68 11.59 15.86
N ALA A 319 -5.30 11.04 14.81
CA ALA A 319 -6.73 11.22 14.52
C ALA A 319 -7.64 10.71 15.64
N SER A 320 -7.29 9.62 16.30
CA SER A 320 -8.09 9.10 17.43
C SER A 320 -8.07 10.06 18.61
N TRP A 321 -6.91 10.63 18.92
CA TRP A 321 -6.77 11.65 19.96
C TRP A 321 -7.56 12.91 19.61
N ASP A 322 -7.35 13.46 18.44
CA ASP A 322 -8.01 14.69 17.99
C ASP A 322 -9.54 14.56 17.98
N THR A 323 -10.05 13.42 17.53
CA THR A 323 -11.50 13.12 17.53
C THR A 323 -12.10 13.26 18.93
N VAL A 324 -11.43 12.69 19.93
CA VAL A 324 -11.92 12.75 21.31
C VAL A 324 -11.80 14.17 21.88
N GLU A 325 -10.72 14.87 21.57
CA GLU A 325 -10.55 16.27 21.99
C GLU A 325 -11.56 17.20 21.32
N GLN A 326 -11.86 17.02 20.03
CA GLN A 326 -12.90 17.79 19.36
C GLN A 326 -14.29 17.51 19.95
N LYS A 327 -14.58 16.23 20.27
CA LYS A 327 -15.85 15.87 20.92
C LYS A 327 -16.00 16.50 22.31
N LYS A 328 -14.93 16.57 23.12
CA LYS A 328 -14.92 17.30 24.40
C LYS A 328 -15.20 18.80 24.24
N ARG A 329 -14.81 19.39 23.08
CA ARG A 329 -15.08 20.78 22.74
C ARG A 329 -16.48 21.03 22.18
N GLY A 330 -17.31 19.99 22.09
CA GLY A 330 -18.71 20.08 21.65
C GLY A 330 -18.93 19.83 20.15
N HIS A 331 -17.90 19.41 19.39
CA HIS A 331 -18.10 19.00 18.01
C HIS A 331 -18.76 17.61 17.96
N SER A 332 -19.86 17.50 17.24
CA SER A 332 -20.64 16.25 17.13
C SER A 332 -20.36 15.47 15.85
N ASP A 333 -19.79 16.12 14.84
CA ASP A 333 -19.55 15.52 13.54
C ASP A 333 -18.43 14.47 13.60
N ILE A 334 -18.58 13.44 12.77
CA ILE A 334 -17.54 12.42 12.57
C ILE A 334 -16.44 13.04 11.68
N PRO A 335 -15.22 13.27 12.19
CA PRO A 335 -14.16 13.86 11.39
C PRO A 335 -13.60 12.87 10.37
N VAL A 336 -13.33 13.39 9.18
CA VAL A 336 -12.64 12.69 8.09
C VAL A 336 -11.29 13.35 7.90
N TYR A 337 -10.20 12.58 7.97
CA TYR A 337 -8.82 13.03 7.78
C TYR A 337 -8.22 12.36 6.56
N THR A 338 -7.72 13.13 5.61
CA THR A 338 -7.14 12.58 4.38
C THR A 338 -5.65 12.90 4.30
N VAL A 339 -4.81 11.88 4.21
CA VAL A 339 -3.39 12.07 3.91
C VAL A 339 -3.26 12.28 2.40
N SER A 340 -2.81 13.45 1.96
CA SER A 340 -2.79 13.81 0.54
C SER A 340 -1.51 14.52 0.13
N THR A 341 -1.03 14.22 -1.08
CA THR A 341 0.08 14.91 -1.75
C THR A 341 -0.38 15.92 -2.80
N SER A 342 -1.69 16.16 -2.95
CA SER A 342 -2.24 17.01 -4.01
C SER A 342 -1.64 18.43 -4.04
N ARG A 343 -1.29 18.96 -2.87
CA ARG A 343 -0.65 20.29 -2.77
C ARG A 343 0.77 20.36 -3.34
N HIS A 344 1.49 19.24 -3.33
CA HIS A 344 2.88 19.18 -3.79
C HIS A 344 2.97 18.95 -5.29
N ASN A 345 1.87 18.56 -5.92
CA ASN A 345 1.78 18.30 -7.36
C ASN A 345 2.94 17.47 -7.91
N VAL A 346 3.38 16.47 -7.12
CA VAL A 346 4.44 15.54 -7.53
C VAL A 346 3.91 14.68 -8.67
N LYS A 347 4.43 14.86 -9.87
CA LYS A 347 3.99 14.14 -11.07
C LYS A 347 4.69 12.79 -11.19
N TRP A 348 4.08 11.87 -11.94
CA TRP A 348 4.69 10.57 -12.23
C TRP A 348 6.03 10.70 -12.96
N ASP A 349 6.19 11.69 -13.87
CA ASP A 349 7.48 12.00 -14.51
C ASP A 349 8.61 12.27 -13.50
N TYR A 350 8.31 12.98 -12.40
CA TYR A 350 9.29 13.26 -11.36
C TYR A 350 9.84 11.98 -10.74
N LEU A 351 8.96 10.99 -10.47
CA LEU A 351 9.35 9.68 -9.94
C LEU A 351 10.28 8.95 -10.92
N GLY A 352 9.84 8.79 -12.18
CA GLY A 352 10.62 8.10 -13.20
C GLY A 352 11.96 8.78 -13.46
N LYS A 353 11.98 10.12 -13.54
CA LYS A 353 13.20 10.91 -13.73
C LYS A 353 14.17 10.74 -12.55
N THR A 354 13.70 10.86 -11.32
CA THR A 354 14.54 10.70 -10.12
C THR A 354 15.15 9.30 -10.04
N LEU A 355 14.38 8.25 -10.34
CA LEU A 355 14.90 6.88 -10.38
C LEU A 355 15.99 6.69 -11.44
N ARG A 356 15.81 7.27 -12.64
CA ARG A 356 16.79 7.17 -13.74
C ARG A 356 18.08 7.94 -13.46
N THR A 357 17.98 9.12 -12.85
CA THR A 357 19.16 9.99 -12.60
C THR A 357 19.83 9.65 -11.29
N GLU A 358 19.22 10.03 -10.19
CA GLU A 358 19.80 9.88 -8.84
C GLU A 358 19.73 8.44 -8.33
N GLY A 359 18.62 7.73 -8.61
CA GLY A 359 18.41 6.34 -8.19
C GLY A 359 19.48 5.39 -8.75
N SER A 360 20.04 5.71 -9.92
CA SER A 360 21.13 4.93 -10.53
C SER A 360 22.37 4.80 -9.63
N ARG A 361 22.64 5.77 -8.74
CA ARG A 361 23.72 5.72 -7.75
C ARG A 361 23.50 4.65 -6.68
N PHE A 362 22.27 4.20 -6.52
CA PHE A 362 21.86 3.17 -5.57
C PHE A 362 21.58 1.83 -6.26
N ALA A 363 22.06 1.66 -7.51
CA ALA A 363 21.89 0.42 -8.27
C ALA A 363 22.34 -0.81 -7.47
N SER A 364 21.55 -1.88 -7.55
CA SER A 364 21.89 -3.14 -6.90
C SER A 364 22.95 -3.90 -7.68
N PRO A 365 23.96 -4.49 -7.01
CA PRO A 365 24.85 -5.46 -7.64
C PRO A 365 24.13 -6.69 -8.21
N MET A 366 22.91 -6.95 -7.76
CA MET A 366 22.07 -8.07 -8.21
C MET A 366 21.19 -7.75 -9.42
N ALA A 367 21.22 -6.51 -9.94
CA ALA A 367 20.51 -6.17 -11.17
C ALA A 367 20.97 -7.10 -12.32
N VAL A 368 19.98 -7.67 -13.03
CA VAL A 368 20.24 -8.71 -14.05
C VAL A 368 20.39 -8.15 -15.46
N TRP A 369 19.89 -6.92 -15.68
CA TRP A 369 19.95 -6.24 -16.97
C TRP A 369 20.09 -4.73 -16.82
N TYR A 370 20.22 -4.02 -17.97
CA TYR A 370 20.23 -2.56 -18.01
C TYR A 370 18.91 -1.98 -17.49
N VAL A 371 19.01 -1.07 -16.53
CA VAL A 371 17.85 -0.44 -15.90
C VAL A 371 17.37 0.74 -16.75
N TYR A 372 16.26 0.57 -17.43
CA TYR A 372 15.55 1.64 -18.13
C TYR A 372 14.05 1.35 -18.14
N VAL A 373 13.26 2.37 -18.31
CA VAL A 373 11.81 2.25 -18.46
C VAL A 373 11.30 3.26 -19.51
N LEU A 374 10.45 2.79 -20.39
CA LEU A 374 9.69 3.59 -21.35
C LEU A 374 8.29 3.80 -20.78
N GLU A 375 7.92 5.04 -20.61
CA GLU A 375 6.64 5.46 -20.05
C GLU A 375 5.73 5.91 -21.20
N THR A 376 4.47 5.47 -21.20
CA THR A 376 3.51 5.84 -22.24
C THR A 376 2.10 5.90 -21.68
N SER A 377 1.31 6.85 -22.17
CA SER A 377 -0.15 6.94 -21.92
C SER A 377 -0.99 6.34 -23.05
N ASN A 378 -0.36 5.83 -24.13
CA ASN A 378 -1.05 5.23 -25.25
C ASN A 378 -1.13 3.71 -25.09
N ASN A 379 -2.34 3.17 -24.99
CA ASN A 379 -2.58 1.73 -24.78
C ASN A 379 -2.05 0.86 -25.94
N LEU A 380 -2.13 1.33 -27.18
CA LEU A 380 -1.61 0.59 -28.34
C LEU A 380 -0.08 0.52 -28.30
N VAL A 381 0.57 1.66 -28.02
CA VAL A 381 2.03 1.73 -27.86
C VAL A 381 2.48 0.85 -26.70
N TYR A 382 1.77 0.90 -25.54
CA TYR A 382 2.04 0.05 -24.39
C TYR A 382 1.96 -1.44 -24.75
N TRP A 383 0.90 -1.85 -25.46
CA TRP A 383 0.72 -3.22 -25.92
C TRP A 383 1.85 -3.66 -26.85
N MET A 384 2.19 -2.83 -27.86
CA MET A 384 3.27 -3.13 -28.79
C MET A 384 4.63 -3.26 -28.08
N LEU A 385 4.97 -2.29 -27.23
CA LEU A 385 6.23 -2.31 -26.48
C LEU A 385 6.29 -3.47 -25.48
N THR A 386 5.17 -3.84 -24.87
CA THR A 386 5.09 -5.02 -23.97
C THR A 386 5.39 -6.31 -24.75
N TRP A 387 4.85 -6.46 -25.97
CA TRP A 387 5.20 -7.60 -26.80
C TRP A 387 6.67 -7.59 -27.19
N LEU A 388 7.18 -6.48 -27.67
CA LEU A 388 8.54 -6.35 -28.17
C LEU A 388 9.60 -6.50 -27.06
N LEU A 389 9.39 -5.88 -25.90
CA LEU A 389 10.41 -5.78 -24.86
C LEU A 389 10.22 -6.77 -23.70
N HIS A 390 9.03 -7.37 -23.54
CA HIS A 390 8.74 -8.29 -22.48
C HIS A 390 8.39 -9.69 -22.98
N TYR A 391 7.29 -9.86 -23.75
CA TYR A 391 6.80 -11.19 -24.07
C TYR A 391 7.72 -11.95 -25.00
N ILE A 392 8.15 -11.36 -26.13
CA ILE A 392 9.01 -12.07 -27.08
C ILE A 392 10.36 -12.44 -26.44
N PRO A 393 11.12 -11.50 -25.82
CA PRO A 393 12.33 -11.87 -25.09
C PRO A 393 12.07 -12.86 -23.94
N GLY A 394 10.96 -12.70 -23.22
CA GLY A 394 10.57 -13.59 -22.13
C GLY A 394 10.35 -15.03 -22.59
N TYR A 395 9.61 -15.24 -23.69
CA TYR A 395 9.42 -16.57 -24.28
C TYR A 395 10.74 -17.19 -24.75
N LEU A 396 11.61 -16.39 -25.37
CA LEU A 396 12.92 -16.86 -25.82
C LEU A 396 13.80 -17.28 -24.62
N ILE A 397 13.91 -16.44 -23.61
CA ILE A 397 14.72 -16.74 -22.40
C ILE A 397 14.14 -17.93 -21.65
N ASP A 398 12.81 -17.95 -21.41
CA ASP A 398 12.14 -19.08 -20.75
C ASP A 398 12.33 -20.38 -21.53
N GLY A 399 12.23 -20.34 -22.85
CA GLY A 399 12.45 -21.50 -23.72
C GLY A 399 13.89 -22.04 -23.64
N ILE A 400 14.88 -21.14 -23.68
CA ILE A 400 16.30 -21.53 -23.54
C ILE A 400 16.57 -22.13 -22.15
N LEU A 401 16.07 -21.49 -21.08
CA LEU A 401 16.26 -22.00 -19.71
C LEU A 401 15.60 -23.36 -19.49
N ASP A 402 14.43 -23.61 -20.09
CA ASP A 402 13.74 -24.89 -20.02
C ASP A 402 14.46 -25.95 -20.86
N LEU A 403 14.88 -25.62 -22.08
CA LEU A 403 15.61 -26.53 -22.98
C LEU A 403 16.93 -26.99 -22.36
N LEU A 404 17.67 -26.05 -21.76
CA LEU A 404 18.97 -26.33 -21.13
C LEU A 404 18.84 -26.82 -19.67
N ARG A 405 17.62 -26.91 -19.12
CA ARG A 405 17.35 -27.28 -17.71
C ARG A 405 18.06 -26.39 -16.71
N LEU A 406 18.25 -25.12 -17.05
CA LEU A 406 18.94 -24.13 -16.23
C LEU A 406 18.01 -23.29 -15.36
N ARG A 407 16.69 -23.54 -15.37
CA ARG A 407 15.73 -22.76 -14.58
C ARG A 407 15.98 -22.95 -13.08
N PRO A 408 16.24 -21.87 -12.32
CA PRO A 408 16.39 -21.96 -10.88
C PRO A 408 15.08 -22.39 -10.21
N LYS A 409 15.16 -23.30 -9.22
CA LYS A 409 13.99 -23.76 -8.46
C LYS A 409 13.33 -22.57 -7.73
N GLY A 410 12.01 -22.47 -7.82
CA GLY A 410 11.23 -21.43 -7.13
C GLY A 410 11.16 -20.08 -7.85
N ILE A 411 11.85 -19.89 -8.99
CA ILE A 411 11.70 -18.66 -9.80
C ILE A 411 10.62 -18.89 -10.86
N PRO A 412 9.54 -18.07 -10.88
CA PRO A 412 8.50 -18.17 -11.89
C PRO A 412 9.04 -17.86 -13.28
N ARG A 413 8.31 -18.24 -14.32
CA ARG A 413 8.63 -17.88 -15.70
C ARG A 413 8.57 -16.37 -15.89
N LEU A 414 9.47 -15.81 -16.67
CA LEU A 414 9.46 -14.36 -17.00
C LEU A 414 8.15 -13.94 -17.63
N VAL A 415 7.63 -14.76 -18.54
CA VAL A 415 6.33 -14.51 -19.18
C VAL A 415 5.19 -14.42 -18.19
N ASP A 416 5.18 -15.24 -17.13
CA ASP A 416 4.14 -15.19 -16.10
C ASP A 416 4.26 -13.93 -15.24
N ILE A 417 5.48 -13.47 -14.97
CA ILE A 417 5.73 -12.18 -14.32
C ILE A 417 5.18 -11.04 -15.19
N TYR A 418 5.52 -11.02 -16.48
CA TYR A 418 5.08 -10.00 -17.42
C TYR A 418 3.56 -9.96 -17.59
N LYS A 419 2.88 -11.12 -17.64
CA LYS A 419 1.41 -11.20 -17.67
C LYS A 419 0.78 -10.54 -16.43
N ARG A 420 1.32 -10.82 -15.25
CA ARG A 420 0.84 -10.21 -13.99
C ARG A 420 1.06 -8.70 -13.99
N VAL A 421 2.24 -8.23 -14.40
CA VAL A 421 2.54 -6.80 -14.47
C VAL A 421 1.63 -6.09 -15.47
N TYR A 422 1.41 -6.69 -16.65
CA TYR A 422 0.50 -6.14 -17.66
C TYR A 422 -0.92 -5.97 -17.10
N GLN A 423 -1.47 -6.99 -16.46
CA GLN A 423 -2.80 -6.93 -15.84
C GLN A 423 -2.87 -5.89 -14.72
N LEU A 424 -1.85 -5.82 -13.87
CA LEU A 424 -1.78 -4.80 -12.83
C LEU A 424 -1.72 -3.39 -13.40
N SER A 425 -0.98 -3.16 -14.48
CA SER A 425 -0.90 -1.86 -15.13
C SER A 425 -2.27 -1.40 -15.66
N LEU A 426 -3.06 -2.30 -16.25
CA LEU A 426 -4.42 -1.99 -16.69
C LEU A 426 -5.36 -1.65 -15.51
N VAL A 427 -5.21 -2.35 -14.39
CA VAL A 427 -6.00 -2.10 -13.18
C VAL A 427 -5.64 -0.75 -12.55
N TYR A 428 -4.36 -0.37 -12.58
CA TYR A 428 -3.91 0.93 -12.05
C TYR A 428 -4.11 2.10 -13.01
N GLN A 429 -4.34 1.83 -14.29
CA GLN A 429 -4.50 2.84 -15.35
C GLN A 429 -5.51 3.93 -14.96
N TYR A 430 -6.64 3.56 -14.39
CA TYR A 430 -7.65 4.52 -13.95
C TYR A 430 -7.07 5.60 -13.03
N PHE A 431 -6.23 5.22 -12.08
CA PHE A 431 -5.64 6.13 -11.09
C PHE A 431 -4.42 6.89 -11.61
N THR A 432 -3.71 6.34 -12.59
CA THR A 432 -2.53 6.98 -13.17
C THR A 432 -2.88 7.92 -14.33
N PHE A 433 -4.05 7.75 -14.94
CA PHE A 433 -4.52 8.55 -16.07
C PHE A 433 -5.49 9.66 -15.69
N ASN A 434 -6.01 9.64 -14.48
CA ASN A 434 -6.95 10.64 -13.99
C ASN A 434 -6.40 11.34 -12.76
N TYR A 435 -6.91 12.52 -12.51
CA TYR A 435 -6.53 13.36 -11.38
C TYR A 435 -7.76 13.77 -10.57
N TRP A 436 -7.60 13.82 -9.27
CA TRP A 436 -8.54 14.36 -8.30
C TRP A 436 -7.76 15.28 -7.37
N ASN A 437 -8.27 16.48 -7.11
CA ASN A 437 -7.71 17.36 -6.09
C ASN A 437 -8.18 16.89 -4.72
N ILE A 438 -7.42 15.98 -4.12
CA ILE A 438 -7.77 15.38 -2.83
C ILE A 438 -7.38 16.36 -1.72
N ARG A 439 -8.40 16.91 -1.04
CA ARG A 439 -8.23 17.92 0.03
C ARG A 439 -7.84 17.25 1.34
N ASP A 440 -7.07 17.97 2.18
CA ASP A 440 -6.55 17.55 3.48
C ASP A 440 -6.66 18.65 4.54
N ASP A 441 -7.70 19.47 4.46
CA ASP A 441 -7.89 20.64 5.32
C ASP A 441 -8.12 20.24 6.79
N ASN A 442 -8.89 19.16 7.06
CA ASN A 442 -9.10 18.65 8.41
C ASN A 442 -7.82 18.04 8.99
N LEU A 443 -7.06 17.29 8.18
CA LEU A 443 -5.77 16.74 8.62
C LEU A 443 -4.82 17.88 9.04
N ARG A 444 -4.74 18.96 8.26
CA ARG A 444 -3.93 20.13 8.64
C ARG A 444 -4.40 20.78 9.93
N GLY A 445 -5.71 20.98 10.07
CA GLY A 445 -6.27 21.52 11.30
C GLY A 445 -5.94 20.64 12.52
N MET A 446 -5.91 19.29 12.34
CA MET A 446 -5.42 18.38 13.38
C MET A 446 -3.94 18.63 13.70
N ILE A 447 -3.06 18.73 12.68
CA ILE A 447 -1.62 18.98 12.87
C ILE A 447 -1.39 20.31 13.60
N GLU A 448 -2.16 21.36 13.28
CA GLU A 448 -2.09 22.65 13.97
C GLU A 448 -2.45 22.56 15.46
N ARG A 449 -3.39 21.66 15.83
CA ARG A 449 -3.80 21.42 17.22
C ARG A 449 -2.82 20.55 18.00
N MET A 450 -1.94 19.80 17.33
CA MET A 450 -0.91 18.96 17.97
C MET A 450 0.13 19.86 18.65
N SER A 451 0.61 19.42 19.82
CA SER A 451 1.77 20.02 20.47
C SER A 451 3.04 19.88 19.60
N GLU A 452 4.05 20.69 19.87
CA GLU A 452 5.35 20.56 19.19
C GLU A 452 5.95 19.16 19.40
N GLN A 453 5.82 18.62 20.62
CA GLN A 453 6.26 17.26 20.95
C GLN A 453 5.48 16.20 20.16
N ASP A 454 4.15 16.33 20.06
CA ASP A 454 3.34 15.40 19.26
C ASP A 454 3.70 15.47 17.78
N ARG A 455 3.94 16.66 17.23
CA ARG A 455 4.40 16.82 15.84
C ARG A 455 5.76 16.19 15.60
N ALA A 456 6.65 16.19 16.59
CA ALA A 456 7.93 15.48 16.49
C ALA A 456 7.76 13.95 16.53
N ILE A 457 6.83 13.43 17.35
CA ILE A 457 6.58 12.00 17.52
C ILE A 457 5.72 11.43 16.36
N TYR A 458 4.62 12.11 16.04
CA TYR A 458 3.59 11.64 15.11
C TYR A 458 3.50 12.53 13.86
N ASN A 459 4.65 12.86 13.27
CA ASN A 459 4.67 13.68 12.06
C ASN A 459 3.87 13.00 10.94
N CYS A 460 2.79 13.64 10.53
CA CYS A 460 1.94 13.24 9.41
C CYS A 460 1.77 14.36 8.37
N ASP A 461 2.54 15.45 8.51
CA ASP A 461 2.54 16.55 7.55
C ASP A 461 3.35 16.19 6.32
N VAL A 462 2.65 15.84 5.26
CA VAL A 462 3.25 15.47 3.96
C VAL A 462 4.11 16.62 3.39
N ALA A 463 3.88 17.87 3.80
CA ALA A 463 4.70 19.01 3.41
C ALA A 463 6.17 18.93 3.88
N THR A 464 6.44 18.10 4.89
CA THR A 464 7.79 17.89 5.42
C THR A 464 8.59 16.84 4.66
N ILE A 465 8.00 16.18 3.66
CA ILE A 465 8.66 15.13 2.88
C ILE A 465 9.51 15.75 1.76
N ASP A 466 10.79 15.43 1.73
CA ASP A 466 11.59 15.56 0.52
C ASP A 466 11.30 14.35 -0.39
N PHE A 467 10.48 14.57 -1.42
CA PHE A 467 10.05 13.51 -2.34
C PHE A 467 11.19 12.89 -3.13
N LYS A 468 12.24 13.66 -3.44
CA LYS A 468 13.45 13.12 -4.07
C LYS A 468 14.13 12.11 -3.15
N GLU A 469 14.36 12.50 -1.92
CA GLU A 469 14.98 11.64 -0.93
C GLU A 469 14.11 10.41 -0.61
N GLN A 470 12.80 10.59 -0.50
CA GLN A 470 11.88 9.48 -0.29
C GLN A 470 12.01 8.41 -1.39
N ILE A 471 12.11 8.81 -2.67
CA ILE A 471 12.31 7.89 -3.79
C ILE A 471 13.65 7.15 -3.66
N LEU A 472 14.69 7.83 -3.19
CA LEU A 472 15.99 7.20 -2.94
C LEU A 472 15.95 6.22 -1.76
N VAL A 473 15.17 6.55 -0.73
CA VAL A 473 14.90 5.65 0.41
C VAL A 473 14.19 4.37 -0.05
N TRP A 474 13.33 4.41 -1.07
CA TRP A 474 12.78 3.18 -1.66
C TRP A 474 13.88 2.29 -2.23
N CYS A 475 14.86 2.88 -2.91
CA CYS A 475 15.98 2.11 -3.48
C CYS A 475 16.77 1.35 -2.39
N ILE A 476 17.06 2.01 -1.27
CA ILE A 476 17.77 1.34 -0.16
C ILE A 476 16.88 0.33 0.54
N GLY A 477 15.58 0.59 0.71
CA GLY A 477 14.61 -0.34 1.27
C GLY A 477 14.52 -1.64 0.46
N VAL A 478 14.41 -1.54 -0.86
CA VAL A 478 14.43 -2.70 -1.77
C VAL A 478 15.72 -3.49 -1.62
N ARG A 479 16.87 -2.83 -1.58
CA ARG A 479 18.17 -3.49 -1.43
C ARG A 479 18.31 -4.17 -0.07
N LYS A 480 17.91 -3.50 1.00
CA LYS A 480 18.03 -4.02 2.37
C LYS A 480 17.11 -5.22 2.61
N LEU A 481 15.85 -5.13 2.16
CA LEU A 481 14.80 -6.08 2.56
C LEU A 481 14.55 -7.18 1.52
N ILE A 482 14.69 -6.87 0.23
CA ILE A 482 14.43 -7.81 -0.86
C ILE A 482 15.74 -8.46 -1.31
N VAL A 483 16.72 -7.63 -1.67
CA VAL A 483 18.03 -8.10 -2.18
C VAL A 483 18.92 -8.65 -1.08
N LYS A 484 18.88 -8.01 0.09
CA LYS A 484 19.71 -8.34 1.26
C LYS A 484 21.22 -8.31 0.96
N ASP A 485 21.65 -7.32 0.14
CA ASP A 485 23.07 -7.17 -0.27
C ASP A 485 23.92 -6.36 0.73
N GLY A 486 23.36 -6.03 1.89
CA GLY A 486 24.05 -5.24 2.93
C GLY A 486 24.31 -3.79 2.53
N LEU A 487 23.62 -3.29 1.51
CA LEU A 487 23.78 -1.94 0.93
C LEU A 487 25.21 -1.68 0.46
N LYS A 488 25.89 -2.71 -0.05
CA LYS A 488 27.28 -2.63 -0.53
C LYS A 488 27.35 -2.76 -2.05
N GLY A 489 28.42 -2.22 -2.64
CA GLY A 489 28.72 -2.38 -4.06
C GLY A 489 27.94 -1.46 -5.00
N SER A 490 27.30 -0.39 -4.51
CA SER A 490 26.56 0.58 -5.33
C SER A 490 27.44 1.20 -6.42
N VAL A 491 28.65 1.62 -6.09
CA VAL A 491 29.58 2.25 -7.05
C VAL A 491 29.93 1.28 -8.19
N LYS A 492 30.26 0.02 -7.85
CA LYS A 492 30.56 -1.01 -8.86
C LYS A 492 29.33 -1.30 -9.73
N ALA A 493 28.14 -1.39 -9.12
CA ALA A 493 26.88 -1.60 -9.82
C ALA A 493 26.55 -0.43 -10.75
N TYR A 494 26.75 0.81 -10.32
CA TYR A 494 26.58 2.00 -11.15
C TYR A 494 27.45 1.95 -12.41
N TYR A 495 28.75 1.67 -12.29
CA TYR A 495 29.64 1.57 -13.44
C TYR A 495 29.30 0.38 -14.34
N ARG A 496 28.85 -0.76 -13.76
CA ARG A 496 28.37 -1.89 -14.53
C ARG A 496 27.13 -1.52 -15.34
N GLN A 497 26.17 -0.80 -14.77
CA GLN A 497 25.00 -0.29 -15.49
C GLN A 497 25.41 0.67 -16.61
N LYS A 498 26.26 1.65 -16.29
CA LYS A 498 26.64 2.73 -17.19
C LYS A 498 27.45 2.25 -18.41
N TYR A 499 28.32 1.26 -18.26
CA TYR A 499 29.19 0.82 -19.32
C TYR A 499 28.84 -0.58 -19.84
N PHE A 500 28.88 -1.59 -18.98
CA PHE A 500 28.69 -2.96 -19.41
C PHE A 500 27.27 -3.24 -19.88
N PHE A 501 26.29 -3.01 -19.04
CA PHE A 501 24.90 -3.30 -19.39
C PHE A 501 24.32 -2.36 -20.45
N SER A 502 24.74 -1.09 -20.50
CA SER A 502 24.29 -0.17 -21.55
C SER A 502 24.79 -0.61 -22.92
N ILE A 503 26.05 -1.02 -23.04
CA ILE A 503 26.62 -1.54 -24.30
C ILE A 503 25.93 -2.86 -24.66
N LEU A 504 25.80 -3.78 -23.70
CA LEU A 504 25.14 -5.06 -23.94
C LEU A 504 23.68 -4.89 -24.37
N ASN A 505 22.95 -3.95 -23.75
CA ASN A 505 21.60 -3.61 -24.14
C ASN A 505 21.51 -3.03 -25.55
N LEU A 506 22.46 -2.17 -25.92
CA LEU A 506 22.54 -1.63 -27.29
C LEU A 506 22.78 -2.75 -28.31
N ILE A 507 23.74 -3.63 -28.06
CA ILE A 507 24.01 -4.81 -28.92
C ILE A 507 22.76 -5.67 -29.03
N PHE A 508 22.10 -5.95 -27.92
CA PHE A 508 20.85 -6.72 -27.90
C PHE A 508 19.76 -6.05 -28.73
N LEU A 509 19.53 -4.76 -28.57
CA LEU A 509 18.49 -4.03 -29.32
C LEU A 509 18.77 -4.02 -30.83
N VAL A 510 20.03 -3.86 -31.24
CA VAL A 510 20.41 -3.92 -32.66
C VAL A 510 20.22 -5.32 -33.23
N ALA A 511 20.71 -6.35 -32.56
CA ALA A 511 20.54 -7.74 -33.00
C ALA A 511 19.05 -8.15 -33.02
N TYR A 512 18.29 -7.74 -32.01
CA TYR A 512 16.87 -8.02 -31.90
C TYR A 512 16.07 -7.28 -32.98
N GLY A 513 16.38 -6.01 -33.25
CA GLY A 513 15.77 -5.24 -34.35
C GLY A 513 16.05 -5.85 -35.69
N TYR A 514 17.27 -6.36 -35.91
CA TYR A 514 17.63 -7.08 -37.13
C TYR A 514 16.86 -8.39 -37.28
N LEU A 515 16.69 -9.15 -36.19
CA LEU A 515 15.87 -10.37 -36.18
C LEU A 515 14.41 -10.07 -36.55
N ILE A 516 13.82 -9.02 -35.98
CA ILE A 516 12.46 -8.57 -36.33
C ILE A 516 12.38 -8.20 -37.80
N TYR A 517 13.35 -7.47 -38.31
CA TYR A 517 13.41 -7.10 -39.74
C TYR A 517 13.42 -8.34 -40.63
N ILE A 518 14.24 -9.34 -40.34
CA ILE A 518 14.27 -10.61 -41.08
C ILE A 518 12.91 -11.30 -41.06
N VAL A 519 12.29 -11.42 -39.91
CA VAL A 519 10.97 -12.06 -39.76
C VAL A 519 9.91 -11.32 -40.58
N MET A 520 9.87 -9.99 -40.50
CA MET A 520 8.94 -9.17 -41.28
C MET A 520 9.20 -9.30 -42.80
N TYR A 521 10.47 -9.35 -43.19
CA TYR A 521 10.86 -9.57 -44.61
C TYR A 521 10.41 -10.94 -45.11
N LEU A 522 10.58 -11.99 -44.31
CA LEU A 522 10.12 -13.34 -44.65
C LEU A 522 8.59 -13.41 -44.76
N ILE A 523 7.86 -12.78 -43.87
CA ILE A 523 6.40 -12.68 -43.93
C ILE A 523 5.96 -11.95 -45.19
N TYR A 524 6.59 -10.83 -45.51
CA TYR A 524 6.32 -10.07 -46.73
C TYR A 524 6.61 -10.91 -47.99
N TYR A 525 7.74 -11.61 -48.01
CA TYR A 525 8.15 -12.47 -49.14
C TYR A 525 7.16 -13.63 -49.33
N VAL A 526 6.76 -14.32 -48.28
CA VAL A 526 5.74 -15.38 -48.35
C VAL A 526 4.40 -14.83 -48.83
N PHE A 527 3.96 -13.68 -48.27
CA PHE A 527 2.71 -13.06 -48.67
C PHE A 527 2.70 -12.67 -50.16
N THR A 528 3.77 -12.06 -50.67
CA THR A 528 3.88 -11.66 -52.09
C THR A 528 3.87 -12.86 -53.01
N ASN A 529 4.55 -13.97 -52.65
CA ASN A 529 4.53 -15.21 -53.42
C ASN A 529 3.14 -15.89 -53.45
N ILE A 530 2.43 -15.90 -52.32
CA ILE A 530 1.04 -16.40 -52.24
C ILE A 530 0.12 -15.58 -53.13
N VAL A 531 0.22 -14.23 -53.08
CA VAL A 531 -0.59 -13.34 -53.93
C VAL A 531 -0.29 -13.53 -55.42
N GLN A 532 0.98 -13.78 -55.78
CA GLN A 532 1.36 -14.11 -57.18
C GLN A 532 0.84 -15.48 -57.62
N PHE A 533 0.79 -16.45 -56.72
CA PHE A 533 0.25 -17.79 -57.00
C PHE A 533 -1.28 -17.81 -57.17
N ILE A 534 -1.99 -16.93 -56.49
CA ILE A 534 -3.46 -16.79 -56.58
C ILE A 534 -3.89 -15.98 -57.81
N LYS A 535 -3.03 -15.13 -58.36
CA LYS A 535 -3.25 -14.44 -59.64
C LYS A 535 -2.92 -15.35 -60.81
#